data_535f0cce80c5d0e311660aaf45b493a9
#
_entry.id   535f0cce80c5d0e311660aaf45b493a9
#
_cell.length_a   1.000
_cell.length_b   1.000
_cell.length_c   1.000
_cell.angle_alpha   90.00
_cell.angle_beta   90.00
_cell.angle_gamma   90.00
#
_symmetry.space_group_name_H-M   'P 1'
#
loop_
_entity.id
_entity.type
_entity.pdbx_description
1 polymer ?
#
loop_
_entity_poly.entity_id
_entity_poly.type
_entity_poly.pdbx_seq_one_letter_code
_entity_poly.pdbx_strand_id
1 'polypeptide(L)'
;MLIKLYNDNPNVREVRRIADALRDGKVLILPTDTLYAFVCSMEHKRSVEEIAQLKGFKIKQAKYSMLCSDLSMASEYLRAMDRDTFALLKRALPGPFTFIMEAAGTLPRNYQNANKTIGVRVPECAIARAIIEELGVPLIGTSVRPLGEGDDEPENYTDPELIHDRFGHRVWAVVDGGIADPDPSTVIDCSDGIELVRQGKGFIDL
;
A
#
# COMPACT_ATOMS: atom_id res chain seq x y z
N MET A 1 -14.01 -13.39 2.07
CA MET A 1 -14.36 -13.87 0.70
C MET A 1 -13.18 -13.66 -0.24
N LEU A 2 -13.08 -14.46 -1.32
CA LEU A 2 -12.09 -14.26 -2.38
C LEU A 2 -12.80 -13.62 -3.58
N ILE A 3 -12.29 -12.49 -4.09
CA ILE A 3 -12.89 -11.75 -5.21
C ILE A 3 -11.87 -11.70 -6.34
N LYS A 4 -12.17 -12.37 -7.46
CA LYS A 4 -11.27 -12.39 -8.62
C LYS A 4 -11.45 -11.15 -9.48
N LEU A 5 -10.34 -10.46 -9.74
CA LEU A 5 -10.24 -9.34 -10.67
C LEU A 5 -9.05 -9.55 -11.64
N TYR A 6 -9.18 -9.00 -12.84
CA TYR A 6 -8.13 -9.04 -13.85
C TYR A 6 -7.46 -7.68 -13.97
N ASN A 7 -6.13 -7.65 -13.91
CA ASN A 7 -5.38 -6.39 -13.92
C ASN A 7 -5.53 -5.63 -15.25
N ASP A 8 -5.71 -6.32 -16.37
CA ASP A 8 -5.88 -5.69 -17.68
C ASP A 8 -7.20 -4.93 -17.82
N ASN A 9 -8.25 -5.40 -17.13
CA ASN A 9 -9.57 -4.77 -17.17
C ASN A 9 -10.38 -5.11 -15.90
N PRO A 10 -10.14 -4.39 -14.80
CA PRO A 10 -10.86 -4.59 -13.56
C PRO A 10 -12.36 -4.35 -13.71
N ASN A 11 -13.18 -5.32 -13.30
CA ASN A 11 -14.63 -5.21 -13.38
C ASN A 11 -15.16 -4.05 -12.55
N VAL A 12 -15.76 -3.05 -13.19
CA VAL A 12 -16.23 -1.79 -12.57
C VAL A 12 -17.22 -2.04 -11.42
N ARG A 13 -18.10 -3.04 -11.54
CA ARG A 13 -19.08 -3.36 -10.48
C ARG A 13 -18.39 -3.88 -9.22
N GLU A 14 -17.40 -4.76 -9.38
CA GLU A 14 -16.63 -5.28 -8.23
C GLU A 14 -15.72 -4.20 -7.65
N VAL A 15 -15.11 -3.34 -8.48
CA VAL A 15 -14.33 -2.18 -8.02
C VAL A 15 -15.18 -1.27 -7.12
N ARG A 16 -16.41 -0.92 -7.54
CA ARG A 16 -17.35 -0.13 -6.72
C ARG A 16 -17.70 -0.84 -5.42
N ARG A 17 -18.04 -2.13 -5.47
CA ARG A 17 -18.36 -2.93 -4.29
C ARG A 17 -17.21 -2.94 -3.27
N ILE A 18 -15.97 -3.03 -3.76
CA ILE A 18 -14.77 -2.99 -2.92
C ILE A 18 -14.56 -1.60 -2.34
N ALA A 19 -14.72 -0.55 -3.16
CA ALA A 19 -14.61 0.84 -2.69
C ALA A 19 -15.67 1.17 -1.64
N ASP A 20 -16.91 0.68 -1.79
CA ASP A 20 -17.98 0.85 -0.80
C ASP A 20 -17.64 0.16 0.53
N ALA A 21 -17.08 -1.05 0.49
CA ALA A 21 -16.61 -1.73 1.69
C ALA A 21 -15.48 -0.94 2.39
N LEU A 22 -14.57 -0.33 1.64
CA LEU A 22 -13.53 0.55 2.17
C LEU A 22 -14.11 1.83 2.79
N ARG A 23 -15.15 2.43 2.17
CA ARG A 23 -15.91 3.57 2.73
C ARG A 23 -16.61 3.20 4.05
N ASP A 24 -17.02 1.94 4.19
CA ASP A 24 -17.60 1.39 5.43
C ASP A 24 -16.53 1.00 6.47
N GLY A 25 -15.26 1.29 6.22
CA GLY A 25 -14.15 1.02 7.13
C GLY A 25 -13.72 -0.45 7.20
N LYS A 26 -14.01 -1.23 6.17
CA LYS A 26 -13.55 -2.63 6.13
C LYS A 26 -12.05 -2.70 5.81
N VAL A 27 -11.41 -3.73 6.39
CA VAL A 27 -10.03 -4.11 6.04
C VAL A 27 -10.07 -5.17 4.95
N LEU A 28 -9.24 -5.00 3.93
CA LEU A 28 -9.11 -5.91 2.79
C LEU A 28 -7.65 -6.28 2.56
N ILE A 29 -7.44 -7.27 1.70
CA ILE A 29 -6.13 -7.56 1.12
C ILE A 29 -6.23 -7.36 -0.39
N LEU A 30 -5.34 -6.50 -0.93
CA LEU A 30 -5.28 -6.17 -2.35
C LEU A 30 -3.94 -6.58 -2.97
N PRO A 31 -3.94 -6.97 -4.26
CA PRO A 31 -2.72 -7.11 -5.03
C PRO A 31 -2.07 -5.74 -5.25
N THR A 32 -0.75 -5.73 -5.40
CA THR A 32 0.02 -4.60 -5.89
C THR A 32 0.99 -5.08 -6.98
N ASP A 33 1.82 -4.19 -7.48
CA ASP A 33 2.92 -4.50 -8.40
C ASP A 33 4.12 -5.23 -7.74
N THR A 34 4.01 -5.47 -6.44
CA THR A 34 4.94 -6.23 -5.60
C THR A 34 4.17 -7.27 -4.80
N LEU A 35 4.22 -7.20 -3.48
CA LEU A 35 3.49 -8.10 -2.58
C LEU A 35 2.02 -7.70 -2.43
N TYR A 36 1.17 -8.63 -2.04
CA TYR A 36 -0.15 -8.33 -1.50
C TYR A 36 -0.06 -7.45 -0.25
N ALA A 37 -1.06 -6.60 -0.04
CA ALA A 37 -1.09 -5.66 1.08
C ALA A 37 -2.42 -5.71 1.83
N PHE A 38 -2.37 -5.70 3.17
CA PHE A 38 -3.50 -5.27 3.99
C PHE A 38 -3.74 -3.80 3.75
N VAL A 39 -4.99 -3.44 3.51
CA VAL A 39 -5.37 -2.05 3.25
C VAL A 39 -6.69 -1.69 3.92
N CYS A 40 -6.83 -0.41 4.23
CA CYS A 40 -8.08 0.22 4.60
C CYS A 40 -8.11 1.67 4.08
N SER A 41 -9.28 2.29 4.03
CA SER A 41 -9.38 3.72 3.75
C SER A 41 -8.66 4.54 4.83
N MET A 42 -7.95 5.60 4.41
CA MET A 42 -7.29 6.50 5.35
C MET A 42 -8.26 7.26 6.28
N GLU A 43 -9.55 7.28 5.96
CA GLU A 43 -10.56 7.93 6.80
C GLU A 43 -10.93 7.13 8.05
N HIS A 44 -10.55 5.84 8.12
CA HIS A 44 -10.93 4.93 9.19
C HIS A 44 -9.76 4.52 10.10
N LYS A 45 -9.50 5.33 11.12
CA LYS A 45 -8.44 5.06 12.10
C LYS A 45 -8.53 3.67 12.76
N ARG A 46 -9.73 3.20 13.08
CA ARG A 46 -9.94 1.88 13.71
C ARG A 46 -9.49 0.74 12.81
N SER A 47 -9.69 0.87 11.50
CA SER A 47 -9.28 -0.14 10.53
C SER A 47 -7.75 -0.25 10.42
N VAL A 48 -7.03 0.87 10.63
CA VAL A 48 -5.56 0.83 10.72
C VAL A 48 -5.09 0.11 11.99
N GLU A 49 -5.82 0.28 13.10
CA GLU A 49 -5.55 -0.47 14.34
C GLU A 49 -5.80 -1.98 14.15
N GLU A 50 -6.84 -2.34 13.38
CA GLU A 50 -7.12 -3.72 13.00
C GLU A 50 -5.99 -4.32 12.15
N ILE A 51 -5.46 -3.58 11.16
CA ILE A 51 -4.29 -4.00 10.38
C ILE A 51 -3.08 -4.27 11.29
N ALA A 52 -2.82 -3.40 12.29
CA ALA A 52 -1.74 -3.62 13.24
C ALA A 52 -1.90 -4.93 14.03
N GLN A 53 -3.13 -5.23 14.47
CA GLN A 53 -3.45 -6.49 15.16
C GLN A 53 -3.28 -7.70 14.25
N LEU A 54 -3.72 -7.61 12.97
CA LEU A 54 -3.53 -8.67 11.97
C LEU A 54 -2.05 -9.01 11.77
N LYS A 55 -1.19 -8.01 11.82
CA LYS A 55 0.27 -8.13 11.67
C LYS A 55 1.00 -8.48 12.97
N GLY A 56 0.32 -8.47 14.11
CA GLY A 56 0.95 -8.69 15.42
C GLY A 56 1.80 -7.53 15.92
N PHE A 57 1.55 -6.30 15.45
CA PHE A 57 2.31 -5.11 15.85
C PHE A 57 1.64 -4.31 16.96
N LYS A 58 2.48 -3.61 17.73
CA LYS A 58 2.02 -2.41 18.43
C LYS A 58 1.83 -1.30 17.39
N ILE A 59 0.69 -0.61 17.40
CA ILE A 59 0.28 0.44 16.44
C ILE A 59 1.41 1.44 16.16
N LYS A 60 2.17 1.85 17.19
CA LYS A 60 3.29 2.79 17.09
C LYS A 60 4.54 2.24 16.38
N GLN A 61 4.61 0.94 16.16
CA GLN A 61 5.76 0.26 15.52
C GLN A 61 5.47 -0.11 14.06
N ALA A 62 4.21 -0.01 13.64
CA ALA A 62 3.81 -0.35 12.29
C ALA A 62 4.28 0.74 11.32
N LYS A 63 5.02 0.32 10.30
CA LYS A 63 5.40 1.18 9.18
C LYS A 63 4.32 1.02 8.10
N TYR A 64 3.44 2.00 8.02
CA TYR A 64 2.42 2.05 6.98
C TYR A 64 2.92 2.80 5.76
N SER A 65 2.33 2.47 4.62
CA SER A 65 2.44 3.28 3.40
C SER A 65 1.07 3.79 3.00
N MET A 66 1.05 4.98 2.44
CA MET A 66 -0.09 5.57 1.76
C MET A 66 -0.05 5.14 0.30
N LEU A 67 -1.08 4.41 -0.15
CA LEU A 67 -1.24 3.99 -1.53
C LEU A 67 -2.18 4.98 -2.23
N CYS A 68 -1.72 5.56 -3.32
CA CYS A 68 -2.45 6.56 -4.10
C CYS A 68 -2.68 6.05 -5.53
N SER A 69 -3.68 6.58 -6.20
CA SER A 69 -3.93 6.31 -7.63
C SER A 69 -2.89 6.95 -8.53
N ASP A 70 -2.39 8.12 -8.12
CA ASP A 70 -1.40 8.91 -8.84
C ASP A 70 -0.61 9.84 -7.90
N LEU A 71 0.36 10.55 -8.47
CA LEU A 71 1.20 11.49 -7.73
C LEU A 71 0.42 12.76 -7.30
N SER A 72 -0.63 13.13 -8.04
CA SER A 72 -1.47 14.29 -7.69
C SER A 72 -2.19 14.06 -6.36
N MET A 73 -2.86 12.90 -6.22
CA MET A 73 -3.49 12.49 -4.97
C MET A 73 -2.47 12.45 -3.82
N ALA A 74 -1.28 11.90 -4.06
CA ALA A 74 -0.24 11.83 -3.03
C ALA A 74 0.18 13.22 -2.55
N SER A 75 0.32 14.18 -3.46
CA SER A 75 0.79 15.53 -3.18
C SER A 75 -0.09 16.31 -2.20
N GLU A 76 -1.38 15.98 -2.09
CA GLU A 76 -2.31 16.62 -1.15
C GLU A 76 -1.96 16.35 0.32
N TYR A 77 -1.23 15.28 0.58
CA TYR A 77 -0.88 14.79 1.93
C TYR A 77 0.61 14.95 2.26
N LEU A 78 1.39 15.49 1.34
CA LEU A 78 2.82 15.68 1.48
C LEU A 78 3.18 17.17 1.58
N ARG A 79 4.28 17.45 2.27
CA ARG A 79 4.89 18.77 2.19
C ARG A 79 5.40 19.03 0.78
N ALA A 80 5.55 20.33 0.47
CA ALA A 80 6.16 20.72 -0.78
C ALA A 80 7.55 20.09 -0.89
N MET A 81 7.80 19.42 -2.01
CA MET A 81 9.06 18.76 -2.33
C MET A 81 9.88 19.64 -3.28
N ASP A 82 11.18 19.50 -3.26
CA ASP A 82 12.06 20.15 -4.22
C ASP A 82 11.90 19.57 -5.64
N ARG A 83 12.55 20.23 -6.60
CA ARG A 83 12.41 19.88 -8.02
C ARG A 83 12.99 18.49 -8.34
N ASP A 84 14.10 18.13 -7.71
CA ASP A 84 14.82 16.88 -8.01
C ASP A 84 14.04 15.69 -7.43
N THR A 85 13.53 15.81 -6.22
CA THR A 85 12.62 14.85 -5.61
C THR A 85 11.36 14.65 -6.45
N PHE A 86 10.72 15.75 -6.90
CA PHE A 86 9.54 15.65 -7.76
C PHE A 86 9.84 14.96 -9.10
N ALA A 87 10.98 15.28 -9.73
CA ALA A 87 11.39 14.64 -10.98
C ALA A 87 11.66 13.14 -10.80
N LEU A 88 12.25 12.74 -9.66
CA LEU A 88 12.48 11.35 -9.31
C LEU A 88 11.15 10.59 -9.16
N LEU A 89 10.22 11.11 -8.37
CA LEU A 89 8.90 10.49 -8.18
C LEU A 89 8.15 10.35 -9.51
N LYS A 90 8.17 11.38 -10.35
CA LYS A 90 7.51 11.38 -11.65
C LYS A 90 8.10 10.35 -12.64
N ARG A 91 9.39 10.06 -12.50
CA ARG A 91 10.08 9.05 -13.32
C ARG A 91 9.81 7.63 -12.82
N ALA A 92 9.64 7.46 -11.50
CA ALA A 92 9.53 6.15 -10.85
C ALA A 92 8.09 5.66 -10.65
N LEU A 93 7.10 6.56 -10.65
CA LEU A 93 5.71 6.26 -10.33
C LEU A 93 4.77 6.44 -11.55
N PRO A 94 3.80 5.54 -11.77
CA PRO A 94 3.54 4.30 -11.03
C PRO A 94 4.69 3.29 -11.12
N GLY A 95 4.94 2.53 -10.04
CA GLY A 95 5.99 1.52 -10.05
C GLY A 95 6.31 0.93 -8.68
N PRO A 96 7.23 -0.06 -8.63
CA PRO A 96 7.52 -0.86 -7.45
C PRO A 96 8.41 -0.11 -6.44
N PHE A 97 8.06 1.12 -6.13
CA PHE A 97 8.79 1.99 -5.21
C PHE A 97 7.94 2.42 -4.03
N THR A 98 8.61 2.67 -2.91
CA THR A 98 8.07 3.34 -1.73
C THR A 98 8.97 4.53 -1.42
N PHE A 99 8.46 5.73 -1.52
CA PHE A 99 9.17 6.95 -1.16
C PHE A 99 8.78 7.40 0.24
N ILE A 100 9.75 7.53 1.15
CA ILE A 100 9.52 8.11 2.48
C ILE A 100 9.58 9.63 2.32
N MET A 101 8.46 10.30 2.63
CA MET A 101 8.26 11.72 2.38
C MET A 101 7.82 12.43 3.65
N GLU A 102 8.14 13.72 3.77
CA GLU A 102 7.57 14.55 4.83
C GLU A 102 6.05 14.69 4.66
N ALA A 103 5.33 14.40 5.74
CA ALA A 103 3.88 14.50 5.77
C ALA A 103 3.41 15.95 5.93
N ALA A 104 2.39 16.35 5.17
CA ALA A 104 1.68 17.60 5.39
C ALA A 104 0.81 17.55 6.67
N GLY A 105 0.39 18.70 7.14
CA GLY A 105 -0.54 18.81 8.28
C GLY A 105 -1.93 18.21 8.02
N THR A 106 -2.28 18.00 6.77
CA THR A 106 -3.50 17.32 6.32
C THR A 106 -3.49 15.82 6.62
N LEU A 107 -2.30 15.18 6.70
CA LEU A 107 -2.20 13.77 7.05
C LEU A 107 -2.33 13.57 8.56
N PRO A 108 -3.27 12.74 9.05
CA PRO A 108 -3.41 12.44 10.48
C PRO A 108 -2.12 11.89 11.09
N ARG A 109 -1.77 12.38 12.29
CA ARG A 109 -0.51 12.02 12.98
C ARG A 109 -0.32 10.54 13.28
N ASN A 110 -1.41 9.80 13.41
CA ASN A 110 -1.38 8.35 13.67
C ASN A 110 -0.90 7.52 12.47
N TYR A 111 -0.82 8.11 11.28
CA TYR A 111 -0.29 7.46 10.07
C TYR A 111 1.17 7.83 9.81
N GLN A 112 1.64 8.89 10.47
CA GLN A 112 3.01 9.37 10.33
C GLN A 112 3.97 8.55 11.20
N ASN A 113 5.19 8.37 10.70
CA ASN A 113 6.30 7.86 11.50
C ASN A 113 6.73 8.89 12.58
N ALA A 114 7.63 8.48 13.48
CA ALA A 114 8.14 9.37 14.53
C ALA A 114 8.73 10.68 13.99
N ASN A 115 9.34 10.65 12.81
CA ASN A 115 9.93 11.81 12.12
C ASN A 115 8.92 12.62 11.30
N LYS A 116 7.61 12.41 11.50
CA LYS A 116 6.54 13.04 10.72
C LYS A 116 6.62 12.73 9.21
N THR A 117 7.08 11.55 8.89
CA THR A 117 7.15 11.04 7.51
C THR A 117 6.14 9.93 7.27
N ILE A 118 5.85 9.66 6.00
CA ILE A 118 5.00 8.55 5.53
C ILE A 118 5.62 7.93 4.29
N GLY A 119 5.53 6.59 4.18
CA GLY A 119 5.83 5.92 2.93
C GLY A 119 4.72 6.18 1.90
N VAL A 120 5.08 6.54 0.68
CA VAL A 120 4.14 6.79 -0.43
C VAL A 120 4.36 5.79 -1.54
N ARG A 121 3.28 5.24 -2.07
CA ARG A 121 3.27 4.35 -3.22
C ARG A 121 2.20 4.75 -4.22
N VAL A 122 2.53 4.66 -5.50
CA VAL A 122 1.57 4.59 -6.60
C VAL A 122 1.86 3.28 -7.33
N PRO A 123 1.14 2.20 -7.01
CA PRO A 123 1.44 0.88 -7.55
C PRO A 123 1.13 0.81 -9.06
N GLU A 124 2.00 0.15 -9.83
CA GLU A 124 1.71 -0.22 -11.21
C GLU A 124 0.80 -1.47 -11.26
N CYS A 125 -0.38 -1.32 -10.66
CA CYS A 125 -1.42 -2.34 -10.57
C CYS A 125 -2.77 -1.68 -10.86
N ALA A 126 -3.39 -2.01 -11.99
CA ALA A 126 -4.64 -1.37 -12.40
C ALA A 126 -5.79 -1.69 -11.44
N ILE A 127 -5.82 -2.88 -10.84
CA ILE A 127 -6.81 -3.25 -9.80
C ILE A 127 -6.72 -2.27 -8.62
N ALA A 128 -5.53 -2.12 -8.04
CA ALA A 128 -5.34 -1.25 -6.88
C ALA A 128 -5.67 0.21 -7.21
N ARG A 129 -5.19 0.71 -8.35
CA ARG A 129 -5.44 2.09 -8.78
C ARG A 129 -6.90 2.38 -9.04
N ALA A 130 -7.61 1.48 -9.76
CA ALA A 130 -9.05 1.63 -10.02
C ALA A 130 -9.87 1.68 -8.72
N ILE A 131 -9.51 0.86 -7.71
CA ILE A 131 -10.17 0.87 -6.41
C ILE A 131 -9.92 2.21 -5.68
N ILE A 132 -8.68 2.71 -5.70
CA ILE A 132 -8.32 3.98 -5.06
C ILE A 132 -9.00 5.17 -5.76
N GLU A 133 -9.05 5.17 -7.08
CA GLU A 133 -9.76 6.18 -7.89
C GLU A 133 -11.26 6.20 -7.57
N GLU A 134 -11.92 5.03 -7.53
CA GLU A 134 -13.34 4.91 -7.19
C GLU A 134 -13.61 5.32 -5.72
N LEU A 135 -12.67 5.01 -4.81
CA LEU A 135 -12.76 5.42 -3.41
C LEU A 135 -12.64 6.94 -3.24
N GLY A 136 -11.76 7.58 -4.02
CA GLY A 136 -11.53 9.02 -4.01
C GLY A 136 -10.56 9.53 -2.93
N VAL A 137 -10.02 8.63 -2.09
CA VAL A 137 -9.01 8.95 -1.05
C VAL A 137 -7.95 7.85 -1.01
N PRO A 138 -6.74 8.15 -0.51
CA PRO A 138 -5.69 7.13 -0.36
C PRO A 138 -6.09 5.97 0.54
N LEU A 139 -5.44 4.82 0.31
CA LEU A 139 -5.44 3.70 1.25
C LEU A 139 -4.23 3.78 2.17
N ILE A 140 -4.41 3.35 3.41
CA ILE A 140 -3.31 3.05 4.33
C ILE A 140 -3.10 1.54 4.33
N GLY A 141 -1.87 1.11 4.13
CA GLY A 141 -1.60 -0.32 4.04
C GLY A 141 -0.19 -0.72 4.43
N THR A 142 -0.02 -2.03 4.52
CA THR A 142 1.28 -2.70 4.74
C THR A 142 1.25 -4.06 4.07
N SER A 143 2.40 -4.58 3.63
CA SER A 143 2.47 -5.89 2.99
C SER A 143 1.93 -7.01 3.89
N VAL A 144 1.36 -8.06 3.31
CA VAL A 144 0.92 -9.25 4.06
C VAL A 144 2.11 -10.09 4.56
N ARG A 145 3.31 -9.91 3.97
CA ARG A 145 4.52 -10.61 4.41
C ARG A 145 4.76 -10.41 5.90
N PRO A 146 5.07 -11.48 6.67
CA PRO A 146 5.43 -11.37 8.07
C PRO A 146 6.62 -10.44 8.29
N LEU A 147 6.75 -9.86 9.49
CA LEU A 147 7.97 -9.19 9.91
C LEU A 147 8.88 -10.18 10.62
N GLY A 148 10.14 -10.10 10.27
CA GLY A 148 11.19 -10.93 10.83
C GLY A 148 11.64 -12.00 9.85
N GLU A 149 12.77 -12.61 10.15
CA GLU A 149 13.28 -13.79 9.48
C GLU A 149 12.47 -14.98 10.02
N GLY A 150 11.42 -15.35 9.34
CA GLY A 150 10.62 -16.55 9.61
C GLY A 150 10.63 -17.44 8.37
N ASP A 151 10.50 -18.73 8.56
CA ASP A 151 10.41 -19.77 7.52
C ASP A 151 9.07 -19.72 6.74
N ASP A 152 8.55 -18.49 6.46
CA ASP A 152 7.37 -18.36 5.64
C ASP A 152 7.76 -18.50 4.16
N GLU A 153 7.32 -19.57 3.56
CA GLU A 153 7.45 -19.79 2.12
C GLU A 153 6.81 -18.61 1.36
N PRO A 154 7.46 -18.11 0.30
CA PRO A 154 6.95 -16.94 -0.45
C PRO A 154 5.50 -17.08 -0.90
N GLU A 155 5.05 -18.28 -1.21
CA GLU A 155 3.69 -18.61 -1.65
C GLU A 155 2.65 -18.16 -0.61
N ASN A 156 2.96 -18.22 0.68
CA ASN A 156 2.06 -17.84 1.78
C ASN A 156 1.67 -16.34 1.79
N TYR A 157 2.37 -15.50 0.99
CA TYR A 157 2.07 -14.07 0.88
C TYR A 157 2.08 -13.53 -0.57
N THR A 158 2.21 -14.44 -1.56
CA THR A 158 2.13 -14.13 -3.00
C THR A 158 0.95 -14.80 -3.68
N ASP A 159 0.51 -15.98 -3.21
CA ASP A 159 -0.65 -16.68 -3.74
C ASP A 159 -1.94 -16.20 -3.05
N PRO A 160 -2.91 -15.64 -3.81
CA PRO A 160 -4.15 -15.13 -3.22
C PRO A 160 -5.04 -16.21 -2.58
N GLU A 161 -4.97 -17.47 -3.02
CA GLU A 161 -5.72 -18.57 -2.42
C GLU A 161 -5.14 -18.91 -1.04
N LEU A 162 -3.83 -19.04 -0.92
CA LEU A 162 -3.15 -19.28 0.37
C LEU A 162 -3.31 -18.09 1.33
N ILE A 163 -3.25 -16.87 0.79
CA ILE A 163 -3.53 -15.65 1.57
C ILE A 163 -4.99 -15.67 2.08
N HIS A 164 -5.94 -16.09 1.23
CA HIS A 164 -7.34 -16.21 1.62
C HIS A 164 -7.56 -17.29 2.71
N ASP A 165 -6.93 -18.44 2.59
CA ASP A 165 -7.02 -19.51 3.60
C ASP A 165 -6.52 -19.02 4.95
N ARG A 166 -5.44 -18.24 4.96
CA ARG A 166 -4.83 -17.70 6.18
C ARG A 166 -5.59 -16.52 6.79
N PHE A 167 -6.08 -15.59 5.98
CA PHE A 167 -6.63 -14.32 6.45
C PHE A 167 -8.09 -14.07 6.08
N GLY A 168 -8.68 -14.87 5.20
CA GLY A 168 -10.01 -14.61 4.64
C GLY A 168 -11.15 -14.56 5.67
N HIS A 169 -10.95 -15.16 6.86
CA HIS A 169 -11.88 -15.09 7.99
C HIS A 169 -11.67 -13.86 8.89
N ARG A 170 -10.58 -13.11 8.67
CA ARG A 170 -10.18 -11.95 9.48
C ARG A 170 -10.28 -10.63 8.73
N VAL A 171 -10.45 -10.66 7.41
CA VAL A 171 -10.64 -9.50 6.55
C VAL A 171 -11.95 -9.59 5.78
N TRP A 172 -12.46 -8.47 5.32
CA TRP A 172 -13.71 -8.47 4.54
C TRP A 172 -13.56 -9.26 3.23
N ALA A 173 -12.48 -9.05 2.51
CA ALA A 173 -12.14 -9.81 1.30
C ALA A 173 -10.63 -9.86 1.06
N VAL A 174 -10.21 -10.89 0.32
CA VAL A 174 -8.96 -10.92 -0.43
C VAL A 174 -9.31 -10.73 -1.90
N VAL A 175 -8.70 -9.77 -2.56
CA VAL A 175 -8.86 -9.55 -4.00
C VAL A 175 -7.79 -10.36 -4.73
N ASP A 176 -8.23 -11.35 -5.49
CA ASP A 176 -7.35 -12.19 -6.31
C ASP A 176 -7.03 -11.46 -7.62
N GLY A 177 -5.81 -10.98 -7.75
CA GLY A 177 -5.23 -10.40 -8.97
C GLY A 177 -4.19 -11.30 -9.63
N GLY A 178 -4.11 -12.57 -9.20
CA GLY A 178 -3.09 -13.52 -9.62
C GLY A 178 -1.91 -13.60 -8.64
N ILE A 179 -0.94 -14.44 -8.98
CA ILE A 179 0.27 -14.62 -8.18
C ILE A 179 1.08 -13.32 -8.18
N ALA A 180 1.44 -12.85 -6.99
CA ALA A 180 2.25 -11.65 -6.82
C ALA A 180 3.75 -11.94 -6.93
N ASP A 181 4.54 -10.88 -7.09
CA ASP A 181 5.99 -10.96 -7.04
C ASP A 181 6.46 -11.14 -5.59
N PRO A 182 7.43 -12.02 -5.28
CA PRO A 182 7.95 -12.18 -3.94
C PRO A 182 8.84 -11.01 -3.48
N ASP A 183 9.32 -10.19 -4.42
CA ASP A 183 10.19 -9.07 -4.12
C ASP A 183 9.40 -7.86 -3.61
N PRO A 184 9.80 -7.27 -2.47
CA PRO A 184 9.17 -6.07 -1.96
C PRO A 184 9.54 -4.84 -2.81
N SER A 185 8.84 -3.73 -2.58
CA SER A 185 9.19 -2.44 -3.19
C SER A 185 10.59 -1.97 -2.79
N THR A 186 11.27 -1.27 -3.70
CA THR A 186 12.47 -0.48 -3.38
C THR A 186 12.05 0.71 -2.53
N VAL A 187 12.79 0.97 -1.45
CA VAL A 187 12.49 2.07 -0.52
C VAL A 187 13.55 3.15 -0.62
N ILE A 188 13.10 4.37 -0.90
CA ILE A 188 13.94 5.56 -1.03
C ILE A 188 13.45 6.59 -0.02
N ASP A 189 14.34 7.11 0.82
CA ASP A 189 14.02 8.22 1.72
C ASP A 189 14.31 9.53 1.01
N CYS A 190 13.31 10.40 0.96
CA CYS A 190 13.37 11.75 0.40
C CYS A 190 12.96 12.81 1.45
N SER A 191 13.02 12.49 2.73
CA SER A 191 12.66 13.44 3.80
C SER A 191 13.77 14.41 4.15
N ASP A 192 15.03 14.02 3.93
CA ASP A 192 16.21 14.85 4.17
C ASP A 192 17.32 14.51 3.15
N GLY A 193 17.04 14.81 1.88
CA GLY A 193 17.84 14.36 0.73
C GLY A 193 17.30 13.05 0.13
N ILE A 194 18.00 12.53 -0.88
CA ILE A 194 17.59 11.30 -1.58
C ILE A 194 18.55 10.17 -1.20
N GLU A 195 18.03 9.16 -0.50
CA GLU A 195 18.82 8.01 0.00
C GLU A 195 18.10 6.68 -0.27
N LEU A 196 18.84 5.69 -0.79
CA LEU A 196 18.36 4.32 -0.93
C LEU A 196 18.38 3.62 0.43
N VAL A 197 17.20 3.36 0.99
CA VAL A 197 17.04 2.65 2.27
C VAL A 197 17.04 1.14 2.10
N ARG A 198 16.41 0.65 1.03
CA ARG A 198 16.33 -0.78 0.72
C ARG A 198 16.16 -0.99 -0.78
N GLN A 199 17.02 -1.83 -1.35
CA GLN A 199 16.80 -2.34 -2.70
C GLN A 199 15.71 -3.43 -2.65
N GLY A 200 14.75 -3.32 -3.54
CA GLY A 200 13.71 -4.30 -3.81
C GLY A 200 13.56 -4.50 -5.32
N LYS A 201 12.33 -4.72 -5.80
CA LYS A 201 12.03 -4.99 -7.22
C LYS A 201 12.39 -3.83 -8.16
N GLY A 202 12.21 -2.59 -7.73
CA GLY A 202 12.45 -1.40 -8.57
C GLY A 202 13.93 -1.04 -8.66
N PHE A 203 14.40 -0.73 -9.87
CA PHE A 203 15.75 -0.20 -10.12
C PHE A 203 15.63 1.20 -10.70
N ILE A 204 16.37 2.14 -10.12
CA ILE A 204 16.41 3.52 -10.56
C ILE A 204 17.76 4.14 -10.19
N ASP A 205 18.30 4.95 -11.08
CA ASP A 205 19.51 5.75 -10.81
C ASP A 205 19.10 6.99 -9.99
N LEU A 206 19.74 7.16 -8.83
CA LEU A 206 19.51 8.27 -7.89
C LEU A 206 20.47 9.42 -8.15
#